data_e34475e749093dfb61b0d813a79cf0d8
#
_entry.id   e34475e749093dfb61b0d813a79cf0d8
#
_cell.length_a   1.000
_cell.length_b   1.000
_cell.length_c   1.000
_cell.angle_alpha   90.00
_cell.angle_beta   90.00
_cell.angle_gamma   90.00
#
_symmetry.space_group_name_H-M   'P 1'
#
loop_
_entity.id
_entity.type
_entity.pdbx_description
1 polymer ?
#
loop_
_entity_poly.entity_id
_entity_poly.type
_entity_poly.pdbx_seq_one_letter_code
_entity_poly.pdbx_strand_id
1 'polypeptide(L)'
;MILIILVVFWVVAYIYFHFKSKPDFPHFVPVMIIIGSGGHTTEMLSYVSSLTKKYQPRTYVIAKTDALSEEKVLNCETRRGILFNIKRIHRAREVRQSFMSSILSVSVSFLHSLPLVVQCRPKLILCNGPGTCIPVCFVALLLRRS
;
A
#
# COMPACT_ATOMS: atom_id res chain seq x y z
N MET A 1 -5.52 -8.20 -30.54
CA MET A 1 -4.07 -8.38 -30.25
C MET A 1 -3.34 -7.04 -30.17
N ILE A 2 -3.42 -6.18 -31.19
CA ILE A 2 -2.74 -4.85 -31.23
C ILE A 2 -3.17 -3.96 -30.08
N LEU A 3 -4.47 -3.89 -29.76
CA LEU A 3 -5.00 -3.05 -28.65
C LEU A 3 -4.41 -3.43 -27.29
N ILE A 4 -4.25 -4.73 -27.03
CA ILE A 4 -3.65 -5.24 -25.78
C ILE A 4 -2.17 -4.83 -25.69
N ILE A 5 -1.43 -4.91 -26.79
CA ILE A 5 -0.02 -4.50 -26.86
C ILE A 5 0.11 -3.00 -26.60
N LEU A 6 -0.76 -2.17 -27.17
CA LEU A 6 -0.77 -0.74 -26.95
C LEU A 6 -1.10 -0.37 -25.49
N VAL A 7 -2.07 -1.06 -24.89
CA VAL A 7 -2.41 -0.86 -23.47
C VAL A 7 -1.24 -1.25 -22.56
N VAL A 8 -0.62 -2.41 -22.82
CA VAL A 8 0.56 -2.86 -22.07
C VAL A 8 1.71 -1.86 -22.22
N PHE A 9 1.98 -1.42 -23.45
CA PHE A 9 3.03 -0.43 -23.72
C PHE A 9 2.74 0.90 -23.00
N TRP A 10 1.49 1.37 -23.02
CA TRP A 10 1.07 2.60 -22.32
C TRP A 10 1.20 2.48 -20.80
N VAL A 11 0.82 1.35 -20.23
CA VAL A 11 0.98 1.05 -18.80
C VAL A 11 2.47 1.00 -18.43
N VAL A 12 3.31 0.33 -19.22
CA VAL A 12 4.76 0.26 -18.98
C VAL A 12 5.39 1.64 -19.11
N ALA A 13 5.04 2.42 -20.12
CA ALA A 13 5.53 3.78 -20.32
C ALA A 13 5.07 4.72 -19.18
N TYR A 14 3.81 4.61 -18.75
CA TYR A 14 3.27 5.36 -17.62
C TYR A 14 4.03 5.01 -16.32
N ILE A 15 4.27 3.74 -16.07
CA ILE A 15 5.06 3.26 -14.92
C ILE A 15 6.48 3.81 -15.01
N TYR A 16 7.13 3.70 -16.17
CA TYR A 16 8.50 4.18 -16.38
C TYR A 16 8.64 5.69 -16.15
N PHE A 17 7.72 6.50 -16.70
CA PHE A 17 7.72 7.96 -16.54
C PHE A 17 7.47 8.36 -15.09
N HIS A 18 6.52 7.72 -14.42
CA HIS A 18 6.25 7.96 -13.00
C HIS A 18 7.40 7.53 -12.10
N PHE A 19 8.16 6.49 -12.49
CA PHE A 19 9.35 6.08 -11.76
C PHE A 19 10.49 7.10 -11.86
N LYS A 20 10.59 7.84 -12.95
CA LYS A 20 11.69 8.77 -13.20
C LYS A 20 11.55 10.10 -12.45
N SER A 21 10.34 10.51 -12.08
CA SER A 21 10.03 11.91 -11.72
C SER A 21 9.84 12.23 -10.24
N LYS A 22 10.11 11.34 -9.29
CA LYS A 22 9.89 11.65 -7.87
C LYS A 22 11.16 11.87 -7.07
N PRO A 23 11.14 12.84 -6.11
CA PRO A 23 12.30 13.17 -5.29
C PRO A 23 12.77 11.96 -4.49
N ASP A 24 14.05 11.72 -4.48
CA ASP A 24 14.68 10.81 -3.54
C ASP A 24 14.73 11.50 -2.16
N PHE A 25 14.46 10.77 -1.12
CA PHE A 25 14.57 11.25 0.26
C PHE A 25 15.89 10.74 0.86
N PRO A 26 17.02 11.43 0.67
CA PRO A 26 18.33 10.88 1.02
C PRO A 26 18.49 10.60 2.52
N HIS A 27 17.77 11.34 3.36
CA HIS A 27 17.83 11.21 4.82
C HIS A 27 16.69 10.45 5.46
N PHE A 28 15.65 10.10 4.69
CA PHE A 28 14.46 9.43 5.19
C PHE A 28 14.24 8.08 4.51
N VAL A 29 13.55 7.21 5.21
CA VAL A 29 13.11 5.91 4.70
C VAL A 29 11.60 5.96 4.49
N PRO A 30 11.11 6.12 3.26
CA PRO A 30 9.67 6.06 2.97
C PRO A 30 9.11 4.70 3.36
N VAL A 31 8.06 4.69 4.17
CA VAL A 31 7.43 3.47 4.69
C VAL A 31 6.01 3.36 4.18
N MET A 32 5.67 2.19 3.67
CA MET A 32 4.28 1.81 3.38
C MET A 32 3.78 0.88 4.48
N ILE A 33 2.67 1.23 5.08
CA ILE A 33 2.08 0.51 6.22
C ILE A 33 0.71 0.02 5.80
N ILE A 34 0.55 -1.29 5.66
CA ILE A 34 -0.71 -1.89 5.26
C ILE A 34 -1.45 -2.29 6.52
N ILE A 35 -2.59 -1.66 6.75
CA ILE A 35 -3.41 -1.85 7.94
C ILE A 35 -4.45 -2.94 7.70
N GLY A 36 -4.40 -3.97 8.51
CA GLY A 36 -5.48 -4.93 8.67
C GLY A 36 -6.59 -4.37 9.57
N SER A 37 -7.79 -4.93 9.49
CA SER A 37 -8.94 -4.47 10.29
C SER A 37 -8.92 -5.01 11.73
N GLY A 38 -9.63 -4.32 12.62
CA GLY A 38 -9.83 -4.76 13.99
C GLY A 38 -8.59 -4.70 14.87
N GLY A 39 -8.24 -5.82 15.50
CA GLY A 39 -7.07 -5.95 16.40
C GLY A 39 -5.74 -5.68 15.69
N HIS A 40 -5.61 -6.08 14.43
CA HIS A 40 -4.42 -5.88 13.62
C HIS A 40 -4.04 -4.40 13.46
N THR A 41 -5.01 -3.50 13.43
CA THR A 41 -4.75 -2.07 13.42
C THR A 41 -4.02 -1.63 14.66
N THR A 42 -4.47 -2.07 15.84
CA THR A 42 -3.87 -1.68 17.12
C THR A 42 -2.46 -2.23 17.26
N GLU A 43 -2.25 -3.47 16.87
CA GLU A 43 -0.93 -4.11 16.85
C GLU A 43 0.03 -3.34 15.90
N MET A 44 -0.42 -3.04 14.67
CA MET A 44 0.41 -2.31 13.71
C MET A 44 0.78 -0.93 14.22
N LEU A 45 -0.16 -0.20 14.82
CA LEU A 45 0.11 1.13 15.39
C LEU A 45 1.09 1.04 16.57
N SER A 46 1.07 -0.05 17.34
CA SER A 46 2.06 -0.30 18.37
C SER A 46 3.47 -0.44 17.78
N TYR A 47 3.65 -1.25 16.72
CA TYR A 47 4.95 -1.38 16.01
C TYR A 47 5.39 -0.04 15.41
N VAL A 48 4.50 0.64 14.72
CA VAL A 48 4.78 1.95 14.11
C VAL A 48 5.15 2.99 15.18
N SER A 49 4.64 2.81 16.39
CA SER A 49 4.95 3.71 17.51
C SER A 49 6.42 3.66 17.92
N SER A 50 7.09 2.56 17.75
CA SER A 50 8.51 2.40 18.04
C SER A 50 9.43 2.92 16.92
N LEU A 51 8.89 3.22 15.74
CA LEU A 51 9.70 3.75 14.64
C LEU A 51 10.13 5.20 14.89
N THR A 52 11.42 5.45 14.68
CA THR A 52 12.00 6.79 14.77
C THR A 52 11.51 7.72 13.64
N LYS A 53 11.77 9.01 13.76
CA LYS A 53 11.45 10.02 12.73
C LYS A 53 12.19 9.82 11.40
N LYS A 54 13.20 8.97 11.35
CA LYS A 54 13.88 8.58 10.11
C LYS A 54 12.92 7.85 9.14
N TYR A 55 11.94 7.12 9.68
CA TYR A 55 10.97 6.34 8.92
C TYR A 55 9.76 7.18 8.53
N GLN A 56 9.96 8.01 7.50
CA GLN A 56 8.93 8.89 6.91
C GLN A 56 9.31 9.24 5.46
N PRO A 57 8.40 9.68 4.58
CA PRO A 57 6.96 9.78 4.84
C PRO A 57 6.32 8.41 5.05
N ARG A 58 5.27 8.35 5.87
CA ARG A 58 4.50 7.12 6.12
C ARG A 58 3.26 7.10 5.25
N THR A 59 3.12 6.08 4.42
CA THR A 59 1.89 5.88 3.63
C THR A 59 1.11 4.73 4.21
N TYR A 60 -0.03 5.05 4.81
CA TYR A 60 -0.98 4.07 5.32
C TYR A 60 -1.91 3.60 4.23
N VAL A 61 -2.00 2.29 4.05
CA VAL A 61 -2.90 1.64 3.10
C VAL A 61 -4.00 0.95 3.88
N ILE A 62 -5.22 1.45 3.75
CA ILE A 62 -6.38 1.03 4.53
C ILE A 62 -7.50 0.60 3.58
N ALA A 63 -8.29 -0.41 3.96
CA ALA A 63 -9.45 -0.80 3.19
C ALA A 63 -10.51 0.32 3.19
N LYS A 64 -11.14 0.60 2.04
CA LYS A 64 -12.18 1.64 1.92
C LYS A 64 -13.32 1.52 2.92
N THR A 65 -13.60 0.32 3.36
CA THR A 65 -14.68 -0.01 4.30
C THR A 65 -14.27 0.10 5.77
N ASP A 66 -13.01 0.48 6.06
CA ASP A 66 -12.46 0.44 7.42
C ASP A 66 -12.21 1.85 7.98
N ALA A 67 -13.29 2.59 8.22
CA ALA A 67 -13.24 3.95 8.78
C ALA A 67 -12.65 3.99 10.20
N LEU A 68 -12.87 2.95 11.01
CA LEU A 68 -12.35 2.89 12.38
C LEU A 68 -10.82 2.82 12.42
N SER A 69 -10.22 2.04 11.51
CA SER A 69 -8.76 1.98 11.39
C SER A 69 -8.17 3.30 10.92
N GLU A 70 -8.86 3.99 10.02
CA GLU A 70 -8.44 5.32 9.56
C GLU A 70 -8.42 6.34 10.69
N GLU A 71 -9.48 6.39 11.50
CA GLU A 71 -9.57 7.29 12.65
C GLU A 71 -8.44 7.04 13.66
N LYS A 72 -8.13 5.77 13.95
CA LYS A 72 -7.02 5.41 14.83
C LYS A 72 -5.67 5.89 14.30
N VAL A 73 -5.43 5.75 13.00
CA VAL A 73 -4.20 6.23 12.34
C VAL A 73 -4.09 7.74 12.43
N LEU A 74 -5.17 8.46 12.10
CA LEU A 74 -5.22 9.93 12.19
C LEU A 74 -4.88 10.40 13.61
N ASN A 75 -5.53 9.84 14.60
CA ASN A 75 -5.32 10.20 16.01
C ASN A 75 -3.87 9.90 16.48
N CYS A 76 -3.29 8.80 16.02
CA CYS A 76 -1.93 8.40 16.36
C CYS A 76 -0.88 9.34 15.75
N GLU A 77 -0.95 9.58 14.45
CA GLU A 77 0.10 10.29 13.71
C GLU A 77 0.02 11.81 13.86
N THR A 78 -1.19 12.38 13.98
CA THR A 78 -1.36 13.82 14.23
C THR A 78 -0.69 14.25 15.52
N ARG A 79 -0.79 13.45 16.59
CA ARG A 79 -0.12 13.72 17.87
C ARG A 79 1.41 13.67 17.79
N ARG A 80 1.95 12.96 16.80
CA ARG A 80 3.41 12.74 16.65
C ARG A 80 4.09 13.76 15.77
N GLY A 81 3.34 14.51 14.98
CA GLY A 81 3.88 15.49 14.03
C GLY A 81 4.75 14.83 12.94
N ILE A 82 4.41 13.62 12.51
CA ILE A 82 5.11 12.88 11.46
C ILE A 82 4.41 13.11 10.12
N LEU A 83 5.19 13.19 9.05
CA LEU A 83 4.66 13.31 7.69
C LEU A 83 4.02 11.98 7.29
N PHE A 84 2.70 11.96 7.12
CA PHE A 84 1.97 10.77 6.70
C PHE A 84 0.89 11.06 5.65
N ASN A 85 0.48 9.99 4.97
CA ASN A 85 -0.56 10.01 3.96
C ASN A 85 -1.40 8.74 4.07
N ILE A 86 -2.70 8.83 3.79
CA ILE A 86 -3.62 7.69 3.81
C ILE A 86 -4.09 7.40 2.39
N LYS A 87 -3.94 6.15 1.96
CA LYS A 87 -4.43 5.61 0.69
C LYS A 87 -5.47 4.54 0.97
N ARG A 88 -6.61 4.63 0.30
CA ARG A 88 -7.71 3.67 0.45
C ARG A 88 -7.73 2.70 -0.72
N ILE A 89 -7.78 1.40 -0.43
CA ILE A 89 -7.86 0.34 -1.44
C ILE A 89 -9.07 -0.54 -1.23
N HIS A 90 -9.48 -1.26 -2.28
CA HIS A 90 -10.48 -2.31 -2.13
C HIS A 90 -9.89 -3.49 -1.36
N ARG A 91 -10.70 -4.13 -0.52
CA ARG A 91 -10.32 -5.40 0.12
C ARG A 91 -10.11 -6.46 -0.96
N ALA A 92 -9.00 -7.18 -0.85
CA ALA A 92 -8.73 -8.31 -1.76
C ALA A 92 -9.69 -9.49 -1.54
N ARG A 93 -10.24 -9.63 -0.33
CA ARG A 93 -11.19 -10.69 0.01
C ARG A 93 -12.14 -10.25 1.11
N GLU A 94 -13.42 -10.55 0.94
CA GLU A 94 -14.43 -10.42 2.00
C GLU A 94 -14.59 -11.73 2.76
N VAL A 95 -15.10 -11.62 4.00
CA VAL A 95 -15.41 -12.80 4.83
C VAL A 95 -16.54 -13.58 4.18
N ARG A 96 -16.36 -14.91 3.99
CA ARG A 96 -17.30 -15.82 3.31
C ARG A 96 -17.46 -15.66 1.80
N GLN A 97 -16.50 -15.05 1.12
CA GLN A 97 -16.50 -14.96 -0.34
C GLN A 97 -16.20 -16.32 -0.97
N SER A 98 -16.87 -16.67 -2.10
CA SER A 98 -16.60 -17.89 -2.84
C SER A 98 -15.21 -17.90 -3.47
N PHE A 99 -14.65 -19.07 -3.73
CA PHE A 99 -13.30 -19.21 -4.26
C PHE A 99 -13.11 -18.50 -5.61
N MET A 100 -14.07 -18.67 -6.53
CA MET A 100 -14.02 -18.05 -7.87
C MET A 100 -14.10 -16.52 -7.81
N SER A 101 -14.98 -15.96 -6.97
CA SER A 101 -15.07 -14.51 -6.80
C SER A 101 -13.85 -13.94 -6.06
N SER A 102 -13.18 -14.75 -5.22
CA SER A 102 -11.92 -14.36 -4.56
C SER A 102 -10.79 -14.16 -5.56
N ILE A 103 -10.67 -15.01 -6.60
CA ILE A 103 -9.65 -14.87 -7.63
C ILE A 103 -9.82 -13.53 -8.36
N LEU A 104 -11.06 -13.19 -8.71
CA LEU A 104 -11.35 -11.91 -9.39
C LEU A 104 -11.02 -10.71 -8.49
N SER A 105 -11.43 -10.75 -7.23
CA SER A 105 -11.17 -9.69 -6.25
C SER A 105 -9.67 -9.49 -6.00
N VAL A 106 -8.91 -10.58 -5.93
CA VAL A 106 -7.45 -10.55 -5.78
C VAL A 106 -6.80 -9.93 -7.02
N SER A 107 -7.26 -10.28 -8.23
CA SER A 107 -6.74 -9.71 -9.49
C SER A 107 -6.99 -8.19 -9.55
N VAL A 108 -8.17 -7.74 -9.18
CA VAL A 108 -8.51 -6.31 -9.10
C VAL A 108 -7.65 -5.60 -8.05
N SER A 109 -7.47 -6.21 -6.87
CA SER A 109 -6.61 -5.65 -5.83
C SER A 109 -5.16 -5.56 -6.26
N PHE A 110 -4.69 -6.51 -7.05
CA PHE A 110 -3.35 -6.50 -7.64
C PHE A 110 -3.17 -5.31 -8.58
N LEU A 111 -4.10 -5.08 -9.50
CA LEU A 111 -4.09 -3.94 -10.42
C LEU A 111 -4.11 -2.60 -9.68
N HIS A 112 -4.90 -2.48 -8.61
CA HIS A 112 -4.93 -1.27 -7.78
C HIS A 112 -3.66 -1.07 -6.95
N SER A 113 -2.99 -2.15 -6.56
CA SER A 113 -1.75 -2.07 -5.78
C SER A 113 -0.57 -1.56 -6.62
N LEU A 114 -0.58 -1.78 -7.93
CA LEU A 114 0.51 -1.44 -8.84
C LEU A 114 0.77 0.08 -8.87
N PRO A 115 -0.21 0.96 -9.19
CA PRO A 115 0.01 2.41 -9.16
C PRO A 115 0.34 2.91 -7.75
N LEU A 116 -0.18 2.27 -6.70
CA LEU A 116 0.09 2.64 -5.33
C LEU A 116 1.57 2.46 -4.97
N VAL A 117 2.13 1.27 -5.24
CA VAL A 117 3.54 0.98 -4.96
C VAL A 117 4.47 1.85 -5.82
N VAL A 118 4.11 2.05 -7.10
CA VAL A 118 4.87 2.92 -8.02
C VAL A 118 4.92 4.36 -7.54
N GLN A 119 3.79 4.89 -7.06
CA GLN A 119 3.70 6.28 -6.57
C GLN A 119 4.42 6.48 -5.24
N CYS A 120 4.30 5.54 -4.32
CA CYS A 120 4.85 5.69 -2.97
C CYS A 120 6.33 5.34 -2.87
N ARG A 121 6.84 4.46 -3.75
CA ARG A 121 8.24 3.99 -3.75
C ARG A 121 8.76 3.65 -2.35
N PRO A 122 8.10 2.76 -1.63
CA PRO A 122 8.49 2.46 -0.27
C PRO A 122 9.86 1.78 -0.24
N LYS A 123 10.72 2.20 0.68
CA LYS A 123 11.97 1.48 1.02
C LYS A 123 11.72 0.41 2.08
N LEU A 124 10.62 0.53 2.82
CA LEU A 124 10.17 -0.43 3.82
C LEU A 124 8.66 -0.64 3.70
N ILE A 125 8.21 -1.88 3.78
CA ILE A 125 6.79 -2.23 3.85
C ILE A 125 6.54 -2.98 5.15
N LEU A 126 5.58 -2.48 5.92
CA LEU A 126 5.05 -3.14 7.10
C LEU A 126 3.64 -3.60 6.81
N CYS A 127 3.34 -4.84 7.10
CA CYS A 127 2.01 -5.39 6.89
C CYS A 127 1.60 -6.32 8.05
N ASN A 128 0.34 -6.20 8.42
CA ASN A 128 -0.31 -7.06 9.39
C ASN A 128 -1.74 -7.31 8.95
N GLY A 129 -2.04 -8.54 8.58
CA GLY A 129 -3.35 -8.98 8.10
C GLY A 129 -3.31 -9.60 6.70
N PRO A 130 -4.01 -10.73 6.49
CA PRO A 130 -3.83 -11.56 5.30
C PRO A 130 -4.46 -10.98 4.03
N GLY A 131 -5.59 -10.30 4.11
CA GLY A 131 -6.41 -10.01 2.94
C GLY A 131 -5.83 -8.94 2.01
N THR A 132 -5.32 -7.87 2.56
CA THR A 132 -4.88 -6.67 1.81
C THR A 132 -3.37 -6.68 1.54
N CYS A 133 -2.62 -7.43 2.34
CA CYS A 133 -1.16 -7.44 2.30
C CYS A 133 -0.60 -8.16 1.07
N ILE A 134 -1.19 -9.30 0.69
CA ILE A 134 -0.64 -10.18 -0.35
C ILE A 134 -0.46 -9.46 -1.69
N PRO A 135 -1.47 -8.80 -2.27
CA PRO A 135 -1.32 -8.11 -3.55
C PRO A 135 -0.25 -7.01 -3.50
N VAL A 136 -0.23 -6.22 -2.44
CA VAL A 136 0.72 -5.10 -2.31
C VAL A 136 2.16 -5.60 -2.13
N CYS A 137 2.38 -6.60 -1.27
CA CYS A 137 3.70 -7.18 -1.07
C CYS A 137 4.24 -7.84 -2.33
N PHE A 138 3.39 -8.55 -3.07
CA PHE A 138 3.79 -9.21 -4.31
C PHE A 138 4.16 -8.19 -5.39
N VAL A 139 3.38 -7.12 -5.56
CA VAL A 139 3.71 -6.03 -6.49
C VAL A 139 5.02 -5.36 -6.08
N ALA A 140 5.21 -5.11 -4.80
CA ALA A 140 6.43 -4.49 -4.31
C ALA A 140 7.67 -5.37 -4.54
N LEU A 141 7.52 -6.68 -4.40
CA LEU A 141 8.58 -7.64 -4.68
C LEU A 141 8.95 -7.66 -6.18
N LEU A 142 7.94 -7.63 -7.08
CA LEU A 142 8.16 -7.55 -8.52
C LEU A 142 8.82 -6.25 -8.96
N LEU A 143 8.50 -5.14 -8.29
CA LEU A 143 9.03 -3.82 -8.60
C LEU A 143 10.31 -3.48 -7.81
N ARG A 144 10.82 -4.42 -7.02
CA ARG A 144 12.04 -4.25 -6.24
C ARG A 144 13.21 -3.94 -7.18
N ARG A 145 13.83 -2.80 -6.98
CA ARG A 145 15.15 -2.50 -7.55
C ARG A 145 16.22 -3.16 -6.68
N SER A 146 17.09 -3.90 -7.33
CA SER A 146 18.36 -4.36 -6.77
C SER A 146 19.26 -3.16 -6.49
#